data_1386bc0eff2fd11bf463ce9034e5e9be
#
_entry.id   1386bc0eff2fd11bf463ce9034e5e9be
#
_cell.length_a   1.000
_cell.length_b   1.000
_cell.length_c   1.000
_cell.angle_alpha   90.00
_cell.angle_beta   90.00
_cell.angle_gamma   90.00
#
_symmetry.space_group_name_H-M   'P 1'
#
loop_
_entity.id
_entity.type
_entity.pdbx_description
1 polymer ?
#
loop_
_entity_poly.entity_id
_entity_poly.type
_entity_poly.pdbx_seq_one_letter_code
_entity_poly.pdbx_strand_id
1 'polypeptide(L)'
;MNPTAADCPAWLATLLHQSGGTVPFRQFMDWALHHPEHGYYGSGRVRIGPQGDFATSPSLGPDFANLLGRQLIDLLRSLSDQASTLSLVEVGPGEGDLAADLLTVLSRQAPDLIERCELVPVSYTHLTLPTRS
;
A
#
# COMPACT_ATOMS: atom_id res chain seq x y z
N MET A 1 0.42 -16.75 -37.62
CA MET A 1 1.60 -16.62 -36.73
C MET A 1 1.15 -17.16 -35.39
N ASN A 2 1.69 -18.30 -34.95
CA ASN A 2 1.46 -18.75 -33.58
C ASN A 2 2.08 -17.71 -32.64
N PRO A 3 1.36 -17.24 -31.63
CA PRO A 3 2.02 -16.47 -30.59
C PRO A 3 3.10 -17.36 -29.98
N THR A 4 4.35 -16.93 -30.05
CA THR A 4 5.46 -17.59 -29.37
C THR A 4 5.05 -17.68 -27.90
N ALA A 5 4.95 -18.91 -27.40
CA ALA A 5 4.76 -19.13 -25.98
C ALA A 5 5.88 -18.35 -25.27
N ALA A 6 5.52 -17.41 -24.43
CA ALA A 6 6.51 -16.70 -23.62
C ALA A 6 7.25 -17.75 -22.79
N ASP A 7 8.58 -17.78 -22.88
CA ASP A 7 9.38 -18.73 -22.13
C ASP A 7 9.10 -18.56 -20.64
N CYS A 8 8.74 -19.65 -19.97
CA CYS A 8 8.51 -19.63 -18.53
C CYS A 8 9.84 -19.27 -17.83
N PRO A 9 9.88 -18.25 -16.99
CA PRO A 9 11.06 -17.90 -16.23
C PRO A 9 11.61 -19.10 -15.44
N ALA A 10 12.92 -19.29 -15.43
CA ALA A 10 13.56 -20.47 -14.84
C ALA A 10 13.19 -20.69 -13.35
N TRP A 11 13.08 -19.61 -12.56
CA TRP A 11 12.67 -19.68 -11.18
C TRP A 11 11.25 -20.23 -11.00
N LEU A 12 10.32 -19.80 -11.89
CA LEU A 12 8.93 -20.24 -11.86
C LEU A 12 8.80 -21.70 -12.34
N ALA A 13 9.54 -22.07 -13.40
CA ALA A 13 9.63 -23.43 -13.87
C ALA A 13 10.13 -24.37 -12.76
N THR A 14 11.12 -23.94 -11.97
CA THR A 14 11.64 -24.72 -10.84
C THR A 14 10.55 -24.94 -9.76
N LEU A 15 9.85 -23.89 -9.37
CA LEU A 15 8.77 -24.00 -8.37
C LEU A 15 7.61 -24.89 -8.87
N LEU A 16 7.24 -24.76 -10.14
CA LEU A 16 6.22 -25.61 -10.76
C LEU A 16 6.66 -27.07 -10.75
N HIS A 17 7.89 -27.36 -11.14
CA HIS A 17 8.42 -28.73 -11.14
C HIS A 17 8.43 -29.33 -9.74
N GLN A 18 8.88 -28.58 -8.73
CA GLN A 18 8.87 -29.03 -7.32
C GLN A 18 7.46 -29.30 -6.79
N SER A 19 6.47 -28.64 -7.35
CA SER A 19 5.04 -28.81 -6.99
C SER A 19 4.32 -29.87 -7.83
N GLY A 20 5.03 -30.69 -8.60
CA GLY A 20 4.43 -31.73 -9.43
C GLY A 20 3.88 -31.23 -10.77
N GLY A 21 4.30 -30.08 -11.26
CA GLY A 21 3.97 -29.50 -12.57
C GLY A 21 2.68 -28.67 -12.61
N THR A 22 1.86 -28.72 -11.57
CA THR A 22 0.62 -27.95 -11.47
C THR A 22 0.43 -27.39 -10.06
N VAL A 23 -0.12 -26.16 -9.98
CA VAL A 23 -0.48 -25.54 -8.70
C VAL A 23 -1.82 -24.82 -8.82
N PRO A 24 -2.54 -24.62 -7.71
CA PRO A 24 -3.72 -23.76 -7.70
C PRO A 24 -3.36 -22.36 -8.19
N PHE A 25 -4.27 -21.70 -8.92
CA PHE A 25 -4.04 -20.34 -9.43
C PHE A 25 -3.67 -19.34 -8.32
N ARG A 26 -4.28 -19.47 -7.14
CA ARG A 26 -3.91 -18.68 -5.96
C ARG A 26 -2.42 -18.77 -5.65
N GLN A 27 -1.84 -19.96 -5.67
CA GLN A 27 -0.42 -20.15 -5.36
C GLN A 27 0.48 -19.59 -6.46
N PHE A 28 0.09 -19.76 -7.72
CA PHE A 28 0.76 -19.11 -8.85
C PHE A 28 0.77 -17.58 -8.69
N MET A 29 -0.37 -16.98 -8.36
CA MET A 29 -0.49 -15.54 -8.14
C MET A 29 0.35 -15.08 -6.96
N ASP A 30 0.39 -15.85 -5.88
CA ASP A 30 1.24 -15.53 -4.72
C ASP A 30 2.72 -15.48 -5.13
N TRP A 31 3.21 -16.45 -5.87
CA TRP A 31 4.57 -16.44 -6.39
C TRP A 31 4.82 -15.28 -7.34
N ALA A 32 3.93 -15.07 -8.31
CA ALA A 32 4.08 -14.00 -9.31
C ALA A 32 4.10 -12.61 -8.69
N LEU A 33 3.37 -12.39 -7.60
CA LEU A 33 3.24 -11.09 -6.96
C LEU A 33 4.20 -10.90 -5.78
N HIS A 34 4.42 -11.93 -4.95
CA HIS A 34 5.05 -11.77 -3.64
C HIS A 34 6.36 -12.53 -3.47
N HIS A 35 6.85 -13.28 -4.48
CA HIS A 35 8.15 -13.92 -4.37
C HIS A 35 9.24 -12.89 -4.06
N PRO A 36 10.09 -13.08 -3.00
CA PRO A 36 11.01 -12.04 -2.52
C PRO A 36 11.96 -11.47 -3.59
N GLU A 37 12.43 -12.32 -4.52
CA GLU A 37 13.40 -11.91 -5.53
C GLU A 37 12.77 -11.66 -6.92
N HIS A 38 11.65 -12.29 -7.22
CA HIS A 38 11.09 -12.34 -8.56
C HIS A 38 9.66 -11.83 -8.66
N GLY A 39 8.93 -11.78 -7.54
CA GLY A 39 7.55 -11.34 -7.51
C GLY A 39 7.42 -9.85 -7.82
N TYR A 40 6.32 -9.48 -8.45
CA TYR A 40 6.08 -8.11 -8.90
C TYR A 40 6.17 -7.09 -7.76
N TYR A 41 5.53 -7.36 -6.63
CA TYR A 41 5.62 -6.54 -5.42
C TYR A 41 6.75 -6.97 -4.48
N GLY A 42 6.96 -8.28 -4.33
CA GLY A 42 7.93 -8.83 -3.38
C GLY A 42 9.37 -8.44 -3.67
N SER A 43 9.73 -8.26 -4.94
CA SER A 43 11.08 -7.85 -5.37
C SER A 43 11.36 -6.36 -5.22
N GLY A 44 10.37 -5.54 -4.84
CA GLY A 44 10.51 -4.08 -4.75
C GLY A 44 10.74 -3.36 -6.08
N ARG A 45 10.48 -4.03 -7.23
CA ARG A 45 10.71 -3.43 -8.55
C ARG A 45 9.54 -2.57 -9.02
N VAL A 46 8.38 -2.74 -8.42
CA VAL A 46 7.19 -1.97 -8.78
C VAL A 46 7.42 -0.48 -8.49
N ARG A 47 7.03 0.35 -9.44
CA ARG A 47 7.08 1.81 -9.29
C ARG A 47 5.66 2.36 -9.38
N ILE A 48 5.26 3.08 -8.34
CA ILE A 48 3.99 3.81 -8.30
C ILE A 48 4.28 5.28 -8.59
N GLY A 49 3.45 5.90 -9.41
CA GLY A 49 3.58 7.32 -9.74
C GLY A 49 3.44 7.60 -11.24
N PRO A 50 3.50 8.87 -11.66
CA PRO A 50 3.23 9.29 -13.04
C PRO A 50 4.15 8.66 -14.09
N GLN A 51 5.35 8.23 -13.69
CA GLN A 51 6.36 7.59 -14.54
C GLN A 51 6.60 6.13 -14.16
N GLY A 52 5.75 5.57 -13.30
CA GLY A 52 5.82 4.19 -12.85
C GLY A 52 4.95 3.25 -13.64
N ASP A 53 4.79 2.04 -13.11
CA ASP A 53 3.96 0.99 -13.71
C ASP A 53 2.46 1.35 -13.68
N PHE A 54 2.04 2.10 -12.66
CA PHE A 54 0.71 2.71 -12.55
C PHE A 54 0.74 3.92 -11.61
N ALA A 55 -0.17 4.86 -11.87
CA ALA A 55 -0.40 6.02 -11.03
C ALA A 55 -1.72 5.85 -10.26
N THR A 56 -1.70 6.22 -8.98
CA THR A 56 -2.90 6.30 -8.15
C THR A 56 -3.17 7.77 -7.78
N SER A 57 -4.40 8.12 -7.43
CA SER A 57 -4.73 9.49 -7.05
C SER A 57 -3.82 10.06 -5.95
N PRO A 58 -3.46 9.30 -4.88
CA PRO A 58 -2.50 9.77 -3.89
C PRO A 58 -1.11 10.07 -4.46
N SER A 59 -0.64 9.31 -5.45
CA SER A 59 0.69 9.50 -6.04
C SER A 59 0.80 10.68 -7.02
N LEU A 60 -0.33 11.33 -7.31
CA LEU A 60 -0.38 12.52 -8.21
C LEU A 60 -0.19 13.84 -7.46
N GLY A 61 -0.17 13.81 -6.13
CA GLY A 61 0.05 14.99 -5.30
C GLY A 61 -0.96 15.15 -4.16
N PRO A 62 -0.83 16.22 -3.35
CA PRO A 62 -1.55 16.36 -2.08
C PRO A 62 -3.05 16.70 -2.22
N ASP A 63 -3.54 16.98 -3.42
CA ASP A 63 -4.94 17.38 -3.63
C ASP A 63 -5.93 16.30 -3.18
N PHE A 64 -5.60 15.03 -3.44
CA PHE A 64 -6.41 13.90 -2.98
C PHE A 64 -6.50 13.87 -1.46
N ALA A 65 -5.36 14.00 -0.77
CA ALA A 65 -5.31 14.04 0.68
C ALA A 65 -6.02 15.27 1.26
N ASN A 66 -5.96 16.43 0.59
CA ASN A 66 -6.68 17.63 1.01
C ASN A 66 -8.21 17.44 0.95
N LEU A 67 -8.72 16.78 -0.08
CA LEU A 67 -10.15 16.49 -0.20
C LEU A 67 -10.59 15.42 0.79
N LEU A 68 -9.87 14.30 0.86
CA LEU A 68 -10.16 13.20 1.76
C LEU A 68 -10.02 13.63 3.23
N GLY A 69 -8.99 14.42 3.54
CA GLY A 69 -8.70 14.87 4.90
C GLY A 69 -9.84 15.67 5.52
N ARG A 70 -10.57 16.47 4.75
CA ARG A 70 -11.76 17.19 5.24
C ARG A 70 -12.81 16.22 5.76
N GLN A 71 -13.13 15.18 4.98
CA GLN A 71 -14.08 14.16 5.37
C GLN A 71 -13.59 13.37 6.58
N LEU A 72 -12.30 13.03 6.61
CA LEU A 72 -11.70 12.31 7.73
C LEU A 72 -11.74 13.12 9.01
N ILE A 73 -11.48 14.42 8.96
CA ILE A 73 -11.56 15.32 10.13
C ILE A 73 -12.98 15.30 10.71
N ASP A 74 -14.01 15.41 9.88
CA ASP A 74 -15.40 15.39 10.34
C ASP A 74 -15.76 14.04 10.96
N LEU A 75 -15.34 12.93 10.36
CA LEU A 75 -15.53 11.58 10.89
C LEU A 75 -14.79 11.39 12.22
N LEU A 76 -13.52 11.75 12.28
CA LEU A 76 -12.71 11.62 13.49
C LEU A 76 -13.29 12.46 14.64
N ARG A 77 -13.78 13.66 14.36
CA ARG A 77 -14.47 14.49 15.36
C ARG A 77 -15.73 13.84 15.88
N SER A 78 -16.54 13.24 14.99
CA SER A 78 -17.75 12.54 15.42
C SER A 78 -17.48 11.32 16.30
N LEU A 79 -16.31 10.69 16.13
CA LEU A 79 -15.87 9.54 16.94
C LEU A 79 -15.14 9.96 18.20
N SER A 80 -14.57 11.16 18.25
CA SER A 80 -13.74 11.65 19.36
C SER A 80 -14.48 11.80 20.66
N ASP A 81 -15.81 11.96 20.63
CA ASP A 81 -16.67 12.01 21.82
C ASP A 81 -16.83 10.63 22.47
N GLN A 82 -16.55 9.56 21.73
CA GLN A 82 -16.76 8.18 22.16
C GLN A 82 -15.46 7.46 22.55
N ALA A 83 -14.29 8.00 22.15
CA ALA A 83 -13.00 7.36 22.35
C ALA A 83 -11.89 8.39 22.67
N SER A 84 -10.99 8.03 23.57
CA SER A 84 -9.84 8.86 23.93
C SER A 84 -8.71 8.80 22.87
N THR A 85 -8.60 7.69 22.17
CA THR A 85 -7.64 7.45 21.09
C THR A 85 -8.38 6.99 19.85
N LEU A 86 -7.92 7.44 18.70
CA LEU A 86 -8.47 7.12 17.38
C LEU A 86 -7.37 6.48 16.53
N SER A 87 -7.73 5.53 15.69
CA SER A 87 -6.80 4.93 14.73
C SER A 87 -7.32 5.14 13.32
N LEU A 88 -6.48 5.73 12.48
CA LEU A 88 -6.70 5.82 11.04
C LEU A 88 -5.85 4.76 10.34
N VAL A 89 -6.49 3.78 9.73
CA VAL A 89 -5.82 2.63 9.11
C VAL A 89 -5.78 2.81 7.61
N GLU A 90 -4.58 2.81 7.02
CA GLU A 90 -4.38 2.80 5.58
C GLU A 90 -3.95 1.40 5.13
N VAL A 91 -4.75 0.76 4.29
CA VAL A 91 -4.45 -0.56 3.72
C VAL A 91 -3.80 -0.40 2.36
N GLY A 92 -2.58 -0.94 2.21
CA GLY A 92 -1.82 -0.83 0.97
C GLY A 92 -1.19 0.56 0.75
N PRO A 93 -0.44 1.10 1.72
CA PRO A 93 0.05 2.48 1.69
C PRO A 93 1.08 2.77 0.59
N GLY A 94 1.54 1.76 -0.15
CA GLY A 94 2.59 1.94 -1.15
C GLY A 94 3.85 2.55 -0.55
N GLU A 95 4.31 3.67 -1.10
CA GLU A 95 5.45 4.45 -0.59
C GLU A 95 5.11 5.32 0.62
N GLY A 96 3.82 5.39 1.01
CA GLY A 96 3.35 6.16 2.14
C GLY A 96 2.96 7.62 1.83
N ASP A 97 2.82 7.98 0.57
CA ASP A 97 2.50 9.34 0.12
C ASP A 97 1.19 9.84 0.73
N LEU A 98 0.12 9.03 0.68
CA LEU A 98 -1.17 9.41 1.25
C LEU A 98 -1.09 9.63 2.75
N ALA A 99 -0.42 8.72 3.47
CA ALA A 99 -0.19 8.84 4.91
C ALA A 99 0.51 10.15 5.27
N ALA A 100 1.59 10.48 4.56
CA ALA A 100 2.37 11.70 4.78
C ALA A 100 1.55 12.97 4.51
N ASP A 101 0.80 12.97 3.41
CA ASP A 101 -0.06 14.09 3.04
C ASP A 101 -1.22 14.27 4.00
N LEU A 102 -1.87 13.18 4.43
CA LEU A 102 -2.94 13.21 5.45
C LEU A 102 -2.42 13.74 6.80
N LEU A 103 -1.24 13.31 7.24
CA LEU A 103 -0.61 13.87 8.45
C LEU A 103 -0.40 15.38 8.32
N THR A 104 0.01 15.84 7.14
CA THR A 104 0.17 17.28 6.86
C THR A 104 -1.16 18.01 6.93
N VAL A 105 -2.22 17.45 6.37
CA VAL A 105 -3.58 18.03 6.42
C VAL A 105 -4.10 18.08 7.86
N LEU A 106 -4.00 16.98 8.60
CA LEU A 106 -4.44 16.89 10.00
C LEU A 106 -3.68 17.89 10.88
N SER A 107 -2.36 17.98 10.72
CA SER A 107 -1.53 18.93 11.50
C SER A 107 -1.94 20.39 11.29
N ARG A 108 -2.39 20.73 10.08
CA ARG A 108 -2.79 22.10 9.73
C ARG A 108 -4.23 22.42 10.08
N GLN A 109 -5.15 21.49 9.87
CA GLN A 109 -6.59 21.74 9.93
C GLN A 109 -7.25 21.20 11.21
N ALA A 110 -6.61 20.26 11.91
CA ALA A 110 -7.14 19.64 13.12
C ALA A 110 -6.00 19.18 14.05
N PRO A 111 -5.16 20.11 14.55
CA PRO A 111 -4.02 19.79 15.41
C PRO A 111 -4.46 19.10 16.73
N ASP A 112 -5.67 19.36 17.19
CA ASP A 112 -6.31 18.72 18.33
C ASP A 112 -6.55 17.20 18.13
N LEU A 113 -6.79 16.78 16.88
CA LEU A 113 -7.00 15.38 16.54
C LEU A 113 -5.69 14.61 16.39
N ILE A 114 -4.63 15.27 15.90
CA ILE A 114 -3.38 14.56 15.60
C ILE A 114 -2.70 14.00 16.85
N GLU A 115 -2.89 14.62 18.01
CA GLU A 115 -2.38 14.15 19.30
C GLU A 115 -3.10 12.90 19.80
N ARG A 116 -4.29 12.65 19.28
CA ARG A 116 -5.18 11.55 19.68
C ARG A 116 -5.38 10.50 18.58
N CYS A 117 -4.83 10.76 17.39
CA CYS A 117 -5.01 9.91 16.23
C CYS A 117 -3.69 9.20 15.87
N GLU A 118 -3.72 7.89 15.88
CA GLU A 118 -2.64 7.05 15.38
C GLU A 118 -2.90 6.73 13.91
N LEU A 119 -1.92 6.96 13.04
CA LEU A 119 -1.97 6.52 11.65
C LEU A 119 -1.26 5.17 11.53
N VAL A 120 -2.00 4.16 11.11
CA VAL A 120 -1.55 2.77 11.04
C VAL A 120 -1.50 2.31 9.59
N PRO A 121 -0.32 2.30 8.95
CA PRO A 121 -0.17 1.72 7.62
C PRO A 121 -0.14 0.20 7.71
N VAL A 122 -0.94 -0.48 6.89
CA VAL A 122 -0.99 -1.94 6.78
C VAL A 122 -0.54 -2.34 5.39
N SER A 123 0.64 -2.95 5.31
CA SER A 123 1.21 -3.46 4.06
C SER A 123 1.61 -4.92 4.18
N TYR A 124 1.65 -5.64 3.07
CA TYR A 124 2.28 -6.96 2.97
C TYR A 124 3.79 -6.90 3.14
N THR A 125 4.42 -5.78 2.75
CA THR A 125 5.81 -5.47 3.02
C THR A 125 5.86 -4.52 4.20
N HIS A 126 6.55 -4.89 5.28
CA HIS A 126 6.67 -4.09 6.49
C HIS A 126 7.30 -2.72 6.19
N LEU A 127 6.46 -1.71 6.02
CA LEU A 127 6.90 -0.33 6.07
C LEU A 127 6.94 0.10 7.54
N THR A 128 8.14 0.26 8.06
CA THR A 128 8.35 0.95 9.34
C THR A 128 8.30 2.45 9.05
N LEU A 129 7.13 3.07 9.26
CA LEU A 129 7.09 4.54 9.38
C LEU A 129 7.80 4.94 10.68
N PRO A 130 8.59 6.03 10.69
CA PRO A 130 9.20 6.53 11.91
C PRO A 130 8.09 6.94 12.88
N THR A 131 7.91 6.16 13.92
CA THR A 131 7.10 6.56 15.08
C THR A 131 7.83 7.73 15.76
N ARG A 132 7.17 8.87 15.89
CA ARG A 132 7.68 9.97 16.71
C ARG A 132 7.82 9.47 18.15
N SER A 133 9.08 9.47 18.63
CA SER A 133 9.40 9.46 20.06
C SER A 133 9.17 10.83 20.65
#